data_29d0e128497c3059e91f536c6ebef3e1
#
_entry.id   29d0e128497c3059e91f536c6ebef3e1
#
_cell.length_a   1.000
_cell.length_b   1.000
_cell.length_c   1.000
_cell.angle_alpha   90.00
_cell.angle_beta   90.00
_cell.angle_gamma   90.00
#
_symmetry.space_group_name_H-M   'P 1'
#
loop_
_entity.id
_entity.type
_entity.pdbx_description
1 polymer ?
#
loop_
_entity_poly.entity_id
_entity_poly.type
_entity_poly.pdbx_seq_one_letter_code
_entity_poly.pdbx_strand_id
1 'polypeptide(L)'
;EIFAIESVNETAAGLGLEVDQMAAKKFRDLHKKLVLSDNAIIDVGNGSLEQFLSGMVQIDESHEEIDFFVIPVESDTKGQKETIKTVMALAEIGIEPQKIRIVFNKVESDVADEFPHVLNYVKKEKNAIADVKAAIFENELFDALGAKGITIGALLADETDYKALIKNNPDASAKERSHWGDMHGLKALARSVNRNLDSVFSTLFK
;
A
#
# COMPACT_ATOMS: atom_id res chain seq x y z
N GLU A 1 -9.94 -2.99 -10.93
CA GLU A 1 -9.83 -4.37 -10.43
C GLU A 1 -8.63 -4.49 -9.50
N ILE A 2 -8.66 -5.45 -8.56
CA ILE A 2 -7.53 -5.72 -7.63
C ILE A 2 -7.12 -7.17 -7.81
N PHE A 3 -5.85 -7.38 -8.14
CA PHE A 3 -5.23 -8.69 -8.27
C PHE A 3 -4.21 -8.89 -7.16
N ALA A 4 -4.32 -9.98 -6.38
CA ALA A 4 -3.32 -10.36 -5.39
C ALA A 4 -2.49 -11.54 -5.90
N ILE A 5 -1.19 -11.32 -6.00
CA ILE A 5 -0.22 -12.32 -6.48
C ILE A 5 0.54 -12.87 -5.28
N GLU A 6 0.05 -13.99 -4.73
CA GLU A 6 0.59 -14.55 -3.51
C GLU A 6 0.84 -16.05 -3.56
N SER A 7 1.78 -16.49 -2.74
CA SER A 7 1.99 -17.89 -2.45
C SER A 7 1.27 -18.37 -1.19
N VAL A 8 1.10 -17.57 -0.14
CA VAL A 8 0.59 -18.05 1.20
C VAL A 8 0.18 -16.94 2.19
N ASN A 9 -0.19 -15.71 1.93
CA ASN A 9 -0.44 -14.77 3.04
C ASN A 9 -1.64 -13.82 2.90
N GLU A 10 -1.91 -13.12 4.00
CA GLU A 10 -3.00 -12.16 4.18
C GLU A 10 -3.06 -11.16 3.03
N THR A 11 -4.20 -11.14 2.40
CA THR A 11 -4.46 -10.32 1.21
C THR A 11 -5.33 -9.12 1.58
N ALA A 12 -5.43 -8.15 0.69
CA ALA A 12 -6.42 -7.06 0.76
C ALA A 12 -7.86 -7.58 0.95
N ALA A 13 -8.14 -8.85 0.65
CA ALA A 13 -9.40 -9.53 0.97
C ALA A 13 -9.71 -9.53 2.49
N GLY A 14 -8.70 -9.60 3.34
CA GLY A 14 -8.87 -9.49 4.81
C GLY A 14 -9.40 -8.14 5.27
N LEU A 15 -9.28 -7.11 4.45
CA LEU A 15 -9.86 -5.77 4.67
C LEU A 15 -11.25 -5.60 4.05
N GLY A 16 -11.89 -6.67 3.59
CA GLY A 16 -13.22 -6.63 2.97
C GLY A 16 -13.22 -6.08 1.53
N LEU A 17 -12.07 -6.07 0.86
CA LEU A 17 -11.97 -5.70 -0.54
C LEU A 17 -12.22 -6.92 -1.43
N GLU A 18 -12.84 -6.70 -2.59
CA GLU A 18 -13.03 -7.74 -3.61
C GLU A 18 -11.72 -7.90 -4.39
N VAL A 19 -11.06 -9.05 -4.23
CA VAL A 19 -9.71 -9.32 -4.74
C VAL A 19 -9.67 -10.63 -5.51
N ASP A 20 -9.11 -10.61 -6.72
CA ASP A 20 -8.85 -11.80 -7.51
C ASP A 20 -7.46 -12.37 -7.16
N GLN A 21 -7.45 -13.49 -6.45
CA GLN A 21 -6.21 -14.14 -6.02
C GLN A 21 -5.61 -14.99 -7.14
N MET A 22 -4.33 -14.77 -7.42
CA MET A 22 -3.62 -15.49 -8.47
C MET A 22 -2.24 -15.98 -8.00
N ALA A 23 -1.84 -17.16 -8.45
CA ALA A 23 -0.48 -17.63 -8.23
C ALA A 23 0.48 -16.93 -9.21
N ALA A 24 1.68 -16.51 -8.74
CA ALA A 24 2.68 -15.81 -9.54
C ALA A 24 3.06 -16.52 -10.86
N LYS A 25 3.03 -17.86 -10.88
CA LYS A 25 3.26 -18.67 -12.10
C LYS A 25 2.21 -18.50 -13.20
N LYS A 26 1.06 -17.87 -12.89
CA LYS A 26 -0.02 -17.61 -13.85
C LYS A 26 0.06 -16.21 -14.47
N PHE A 27 1.26 -15.66 -14.62
CA PHE A 27 1.46 -14.30 -15.15
C PHE A 27 0.75 -14.08 -16.50
N ARG A 28 0.71 -15.10 -17.39
CA ARG A 28 0.00 -15.01 -18.67
C ARG A 28 -1.50 -14.74 -18.50
N ASP A 29 -2.13 -15.37 -17.50
CA ASP A 29 -3.56 -15.16 -17.21
C ASP A 29 -3.79 -13.76 -16.64
N LEU A 30 -2.87 -13.28 -15.78
CA LEU A 30 -2.86 -11.90 -15.28
C LEU A 30 -2.73 -10.90 -16.44
N HIS A 31 -1.72 -11.05 -17.29
CA HIS A 31 -1.49 -10.17 -18.43
C HIS A 31 -2.74 -10.04 -19.32
N LYS A 32 -3.40 -11.18 -19.63
CA LYS A 32 -4.68 -11.14 -20.36
C LYS A 32 -5.75 -10.31 -19.66
N LYS A 33 -5.83 -10.37 -18.33
CA LYS A 33 -6.78 -9.56 -17.54
C LYS A 33 -6.43 -8.08 -17.57
N LEU A 34 -5.14 -7.74 -17.43
CA LEU A 34 -4.66 -6.35 -17.47
C LEU A 34 -5.02 -5.67 -18.79
N VAL A 35 -4.80 -6.33 -19.93
CA VAL A 35 -5.17 -5.82 -21.26
C VAL A 35 -6.68 -5.55 -21.40
N LEU A 36 -7.52 -6.22 -20.60
CA LEU A 36 -8.98 -6.05 -20.61
C LEU A 36 -9.49 -5.09 -19.53
N SER A 37 -8.63 -4.64 -18.62
CA SER A 37 -9.01 -3.79 -17.48
C SER A 37 -8.76 -2.32 -17.79
N ASP A 38 -9.72 -1.45 -17.49
CA ASP A 38 -9.53 0.00 -17.59
C ASP A 38 -8.59 0.52 -16.50
N ASN A 39 -8.68 -0.06 -15.30
CA ASN A 39 -7.82 0.26 -14.16
C ASN A 39 -7.59 -0.99 -13.32
N ALA A 40 -6.34 -1.23 -12.94
CA ALA A 40 -5.96 -2.38 -12.12
C ALA A 40 -4.93 -2.01 -11.05
N ILE A 41 -5.00 -2.69 -9.90
CA ILE A 41 -3.96 -2.70 -8.88
C ILE A 41 -3.47 -4.15 -8.75
N ILE A 42 -2.17 -4.34 -8.81
CA ILE A 42 -1.54 -5.64 -8.64
C ILE A 42 -0.77 -5.60 -7.33
N ASP A 43 -1.24 -6.34 -6.32
CA ASP A 43 -0.55 -6.52 -5.06
C ASP A 43 0.33 -7.77 -5.13
N VAL A 44 1.65 -7.58 -5.11
CA VAL A 44 2.63 -8.66 -5.24
C VAL A 44 3.32 -8.90 -3.91
N GLY A 45 2.98 -10.01 -3.25
CA GLY A 45 3.65 -10.41 -2.02
C GLY A 45 5.16 -10.68 -2.22
N ASN A 46 5.97 -10.33 -1.21
CA ASN A 46 7.43 -10.48 -1.27
C ASN A 46 7.90 -11.87 -1.72
N GLY A 47 7.23 -12.93 -1.26
CA GLY A 47 7.55 -14.31 -1.64
C GLY A 47 7.25 -14.66 -3.10
N SER A 48 6.49 -13.83 -3.79
CA SER A 48 6.06 -14.03 -5.18
C SER A 48 6.76 -13.11 -6.18
N LEU A 49 7.51 -12.12 -5.70
CA LEU A 49 8.10 -11.07 -6.54
C LEU A 49 9.03 -11.64 -7.63
N GLU A 50 9.97 -12.52 -7.27
CA GLU A 50 10.91 -13.11 -8.24
C GLU A 50 10.18 -13.88 -9.34
N GLN A 51 9.16 -14.66 -8.97
CA GLN A 51 8.37 -15.43 -9.93
C GLN A 51 7.48 -14.52 -10.80
N PHE A 52 6.94 -13.44 -10.23
CA PHE A 52 6.19 -12.40 -10.96
C PHE A 52 7.06 -11.71 -12.02
N LEU A 53 8.26 -11.24 -11.62
CA LEU A 53 9.22 -10.60 -12.55
C LEU A 53 9.68 -11.57 -13.64
N SER A 54 9.96 -12.83 -13.28
CA SER A 54 10.31 -13.88 -14.25
C SER A 54 9.17 -14.14 -15.25
N GLY A 55 7.93 -14.13 -14.80
CA GLY A 55 6.76 -14.26 -15.70
C GLY A 55 6.62 -13.04 -16.62
N MET A 56 6.88 -11.85 -16.13
CA MET A 56 6.83 -10.61 -16.91
C MET A 56 7.88 -10.61 -18.03
N VAL A 57 9.11 -11.04 -17.75
CA VAL A 57 10.19 -11.13 -18.76
C VAL A 57 9.88 -12.15 -19.86
N GLN A 58 9.08 -13.19 -19.58
CA GLN A 58 8.72 -14.22 -20.57
C GLN A 58 7.71 -13.74 -21.63
N ILE A 59 6.99 -12.65 -21.36
CA ILE A 59 6.03 -12.06 -22.30
C ILE A 59 6.57 -10.70 -22.72
N ASP A 60 6.98 -10.62 -23.97
CA ASP A 60 7.55 -9.41 -24.53
C ASP A 60 6.62 -8.21 -24.36
N GLU A 61 7.18 -7.05 -24.00
CA GLU A 61 6.45 -5.79 -23.77
C GLU A 61 5.35 -5.85 -22.67
N SER A 62 5.19 -6.97 -21.94
CA SER A 62 4.12 -7.09 -20.92
C SER A 62 4.20 -6.07 -19.79
N HIS A 63 5.36 -5.50 -19.54
CA HIS A 63 5.59 -4.44 -18.56
C HIS A 63 5.02 -3.08 -19.01
N GLU A 64 4.68 -2.91 -20.27
CA GLU A 64 4.06 -1.69 -20.80
C GLU A 64 2.63 -1.52 -20.30
N GLU A 65 1.94 -2.63 -19.99
CA GLU A 65 0.60 -2.64 -19.39
C GLU A 65 0.60 -2.13 -17.93
N ILE A 66 1.77 -1.86 -17.35
CA ILE A 66 1.91 -1.37 -15.99
C ILE A 66 2.43 0.07 -16.02
N ASP A 67 1.61 1.00 -15.58
CA ASP A 67 1.95 2.42 -15.54
C ASP A 67 2.98 2.73 -14.45
N PHE A 68 2.82 2.12 -13.26
CA PHE A 68 3.67 2.39 -12.11
C PHE A 68 3.97 1.14 -11.28
N PHE A 69 5.21 1.05 -10.84
CA PHE A 69 5.69 0.09 -9.84
C PHE A 69 5.89 0.85 -8.52
N VAL A 70 4.96 0.72 -7.59
CA VAL A 70 5.04 1.36 -6.28
C VAL A 70 5.69 0.41 -5.30
N ILE A 71 6.82 0.82 -4.71
CA ILE A 71 7.61 -0.02 -3.81
C ILE A 71 7.59 0.59 -2.41
N PRO A 72 6.83 0.01 -1.47
CA PRO A 72 6.88 0.43 -0.08
C PRO A 72 8.21 0.02 0.56
N VAL A 73 8.81 0.92 1.35
CA VAL A 73 10.03 0.66 2.10
C VAL A 73 9.83 0.96 3.57
N GLU A 74 10.29 0.06 4.44
CA GLU A 74 10.37 0.29 5.89
C GLU A 74 11.79 0.76 6.27
N SER A 75 11.92 1.45 7.42
CA SER A 75 13.14 2.14 7.84
C SER A 75 14.29 1.20 8.21
N ASP A 76 14.00 -0.07 8.56
CA ASP A 76 15.03 -1.01 8.94
C ASP A 76 16.02 -1.32 7.79
N THR A 77 17.26 -1.64 8.17
CA THR A 77 18.35 -1.86 7.20
C THR A 77 18.06 -2.99 6.20
N LYS A 78 17.31 -4.02 6.61
CA LYS A 78 16.97 -5.15 5.75
C LYS A 78 15.93 -4.72 4.72
N GLY A 79 14.87 -4.05 5.14
CA GLY A 79 13.83 -3.50 4.28
C GLY A 79 14.39 -2.57 3.21
N GLN A 80 15.28 -1.64 3.62
CA GLN A 80 15.94 -0.74 2.66
C GLN A 80 16.81 -1.50 1.63
N LYS A 81 17.56 -2.53 2.05
CA LYS A 81 18.35 -3.36 1.13
C LYS A 81 17.48 -4.18 0.17
N GLU A 82 16.38 -4.72 0.63
CA GLU A 82 15.44 -5.48 -0.21
C GLU A 82 14.78 -4.56 -1.24
N THR A 83 14.36 -3.37 -0.84
CA THR A 83 13.85 -2.34 -1.76
C THR A 83 14.87 -2.00 -2.85
N ILE A 84 16.13 -1.78 -2.49
CA ILE A 84 17.20 -1.51 -3.47
C ILE A 84 17.33 -2.67 -4.47
N LYS A 85 17.29 -3.92 -4.01
CA LYS A 85 17.34 -5.09 -4.90
C LYS A 85 16.14 -5.13 -5.85
N THR A 86 14.95 -4.83 -5.36
CA THR A 86 13.73 -4.76 -6.19
C THR A 86 13.87 -3.68 -7.28
N VAL A 87 14.35 -2.49 -6.92
CA VAL A 87 14.61 -1.42 -7.89
C VAL A 87 15.64 -1.85 -8.93
N MET A 88 16.73 -2.52 -8.51
CA MET A 88 17.73 -3.07 -9.44
C MET A 88 17.11 -4.07 -10.42
N ALA A 89 16.34 -5.03 -9.91
CA ALA A 89 15.68 -6.05 -10.74
C ALA A 89 14.72 -5.43 -11.77
N LEU A 90 13.93 -4.43 -11.37
CA LEU A 90 13.05 -3.70 -12.28
C LEU A 90 13.85 -2.94 -13.35
N ALA A 91 14.94 -2.28 -12.98
CA ALA A 91 15.81 -1.58 -13.93
C ALA A 91 16.51 -2.55 -14.91
N GLU A 92 16.93 -3.73 -14.45
CA GLU A 92 17.56 -4.77 -15.29
C GLU A 92 16.61 -5.31 -16.36
N ILE A 93 15.32 -5.38 -16.10
CA ILE A 93 14.30 -5.80 -17.09
C ILE A 93 13.80 -4.64 -17.97
N GLY A 94 14.38 -3.45 -17.81
CA GLY A 94 14.14 -2.31 -18.70
C GLY A 94 13.01 -1.36 -18.25
N ILE A 95 12.51 -1.48 -17.01
CA ILE A 95 11.49 -0.54 -16.52
C ILE A 95 12.09 0.87 -16.40
N GLU A 96 11.41 1.83 -16.98
CA GLU A 96 11.82 3.24 -16.93
C GLU A 96 11.84 3.79 -15.50
N PRO A 97 12.86 4.59 -15.13
CA PRO A 97 12.95 5.17 -13.78
C PRO A 97 11.70 5.92 -13.32
N GLN A 98 11.00 6.55 -14.24
CA GLN A 98 9.78 7.31 -13.97
C GLN A 98 8.59 6.44 -13.57
N LYS A 99 8.60 5.18 -13.97
CA LYS A 99 7.58 4.19 -13.57
C LYS A 99 7.85 3.59 -12.19
N ILE A 100 9.09 3.64 -11.68
CA ILE A 100 9.48 3.05 -10.39
C ILE A 100 9.38 4.12 -9.30
N ARG A 101 8.41 3.97 -8.40
CA ARG A 101 8.06 4.93 -7.34
C ARG A 101 8.27 4.32 -5.97
N ILE A 102 9.09 4.96 -5.14
CA ILE A 102 9.30 4.52 -3.76
C ILE A 102 8.35 5.29 -2.85
N VAL A 103 7.66 4.57 -1.95
CA VAL A 103 6.87 5.14 -0.88
C VAL A 103 7.49 4.74 0.47
N PHE A 104 7.81 5.74 1.28
CA PHE A 104 8.38 5.54 2.61
C PHE A 104 7.24 5.18 3.57
N ASN A 105 7.28 3.98 4.12
CA ASN A 105 6.22 3.43 4.95
C ASN A 105 6.62 3.38 6.42
N LYS A 106 5.65 3.56 7.31
CA LYS A 106 5.86 3.59 8.77
C LYS A 106 6.91 4.61 9.19
N VAL A 107 6.86 5.80 8.61
CA VAL A 107 7.79 6.88 8.98
C VAL A 107 7.45 7.38 10.39
N GLU A 108 8.42 7.38 11.29
CA GLU A 108 8.23 7.83 12.67
C GLU A 108 8.51 9.33 12.83
N SER A 109 9.54 9.85 12.17
CA SER A 109 10.00 11.25 12.34
C SER A 109 10.36 11.92 11.03
N ASP A 110 11.45 11.53 10.38
CA ASP A 110 11.98 12.15 9.17
C ASP A 110 12.54 11.13 8.18
N VAL A 111 12.12 11.26 6.94
CA VAL A 111 12.52 10.32 5.87
C VAL A 111 14.02 10.34 5.59
N ALA A 112 14.67 11.52 5.66
CA ALA A 112 16.10 11.61 5.34
C ALA A 112 16.96 10.92 6.40
N ASP A 113 16.53 10.96 7.66
CA ASP A 113 17.24 10.31 8.76
C ASP A 113 16.97 8.81 8.82
N GLU A 114 15.73 8.40 8.53
CA GLU A 114 15.31 7.00 8.65
C GLU A 114 15.68 6.14 7.42
N PHE A 115 15.74 6.72 6.20
CA PHE A 115 15.93 5.97 4.96
C PHE A 115 17.22 6.33 4.16
N PRO A 116 18.37 6.53 4.81
CA PRO A 116 19.57 7.01 4.15
C PRO A 116 20.10 6.07 3.05
N HIS A 117 19.90 4.75 3.18
CA HIS A 117 20.42 3.79 2.21
C HIS A 117 19.68 3.90 0.88
N VAL A 118 18.36 3.93 0.90
CA VAL A 118 17.52 4.05 -0.30
C VAL A 118 17.72 5.41 -0.96
N LEU A 119 17.70 6.50 -0.18
CA LEU A 119 17.88 7.85 -0.71
C LEU A 119 19.23 8.05 -1.38
N ASN A 120 20.33 7.56 -0.75
CA ASN A 120 21.66 7.63 -1.33
C ASN A 120 21.78 6.79 -2.61
N TYR A 121 21.18 5.58 -2.61
CA TYR A 121 21.16 4.70 -3.78
C TYR A 121 20.44 5.37 -4.96
N VAL A 122 19.21 5.83 -4.77
CA VAL A 122 18.43 6.46 -5.85
C VAL A 122 19.08 7.75 -6.36
N LYS A 123 19.65 8.56 -5.46
CA LYS A 123 20.40 9.77 -5.84
C LYS A 123 21.59 9.45 -6.75
N LYS A 124 22.27 8.33 -6.51
CA LYS A 124 23.44 7.89 -7.26
C LYS A 124 23.06 7.25 -8.59
N GLU A 125 22.17 6.26 -8.56
CA GLU A 125 21.85 5.42 -9.72
C GLU A 125 20.75 6.01 -10.62
N LYS A 126 19.87 6.87 -10.08
CA LYS A 126 18.78 7.57 -10.81
C LYS A 126 17.84 6.64 -11.57
N ASN A 127 17.65 5.44 -11.06
CA ASN A 127 16.83 4.38 -11.67
C ASN A 127 15.46 4.20 -11.00
N ALA A 128 15.06 5.12 -10.12
CA ALA A 128 13.73 5.21 -9.50
C ALA A 128 13.45 6.65 -9.05
N ILE A 129 12.20 6.93 -8.69
CA ILE A 129 11.79 8.18 -8.04
C ILE A 129 11.57 7.92 -6.55
N ALA A 130 12.25 8.69 -5.71
CA ALA A 130 12.14 8.66 -4.25
C ALA A 130 11.93 10.10 -3.74
N ASP A 131 10.69 10.57 -3.76
CA ASP A 131 10.33 11.88 -3.21
C ASP A 131 10.05 11.72 -1.70
N VAL A 132 10.79 12.43 -0.85
CA VAL A 132 10.62 12.39 0.61
C VAL A 132 9.22 12.76 1.09
N LYS A 133 8.41 13.40 0.24
CA LYS A 133 6.99 13.70 0.52
C LYS A 133 6.08 12.50 0.36
N ALA A 134 6.54 11.43 -0.30
CA ALA A 134 5.81 10.17 -0.41
C ALA A 134 5.98 9.34 0.88
N ALA A 135 5.64 9.93 2.03
CA ALA A 135 5.81 9.38 3.37
C ALA A 135 4.46 9.05 4.01
N ILE A 136 4.24 7.76 4.28
CA ILE A 136 3.13 7.27 5.09
C ILE A 136 3.62 7.16 6.53
N PHE A 137 3.07 7.99 7.41
CA PHE A 137 3.47 7.99 8.81
C PHE A 137 2.89 6.81 9.58
N GLU A 138 3.67 6.28 10.54
CA GLU A 138 3.20 5.25 11.44
C GLU A 138 1.97 5.72 12.21
N ASN A 139 0.96 4.86 12.30
CA ASN A 139 -0.29 5.20 12.98
C ASN A 139 -1.03 3.93 13.44
N GLU A 140 -1.48 3.93 14.68
CA GLU A 140 -2.24 2.84 15.28
C GLU A 140 -3.58 2.52 14.56
N LEU A 141 -4.05 3.45 13.72
CA LEU A 141 -5.26 3.24 12.93
C LEU A 141 -5.17 2.00 12.04
N PHE A 142 -4.02 1.75 11.41
CA PHE A 142 -3.86 0.62 10.49
C PHE A 142 -4.07 -0.72 11.18
N ASP A 143 -3.49 -0.92 12.38
CA ASP A 143 -3.67 -2.13 13.18
C ASP A 143 -5.12 -2.27 13.65
N ALA A 144 -5.73 -1.17 14.10
CA ALA A 144 -7.12 -1.15 14.56
C ALA A 144 -8.11 -1.50 13.43
N LEU A 145 -7.87 -1.04 12.21
CA LEU A 145 -8.69 -1.35 11.03
C LEU A 145 -8.47 -2.80 10.57
N GLY A 146 -7.24 -3.28 10.55
CA GLY A 146 -6.90 -4.67 10.25
C GLY A 146 -7.62 -5.63 11.20
N ALA A 147 -7.57 -5.37 12.51
CA ALA A 147 -8.28 -6.17 13.51
C ALA A 147 -9.82 -6.16 13.34
N LYS A 148 -10.39 -5.12 12.73
CA LYS A 148 -11.83 -4.99 12.47
C LYS A 148 -12.24 -5.47 11.07
N GLY A 149 -11.31 -5.72 10.17
CA GLY A 149 -11.57 -6.08 8.77
C GLY A 149 -12.29 -4.98 7.99
N ILE A 150 -11.99 -3.69 8.26
CA ILE A 150 -12.60 -2.54 7.58
C ILE A 150 -11.55 -1.61 6.99
N THR A 151 -11.91 -0.93 5.90
CA THR A 151 -11.05 0.07 5.26
C THR A 151 -11.23 1.46 5.85
N ILE A 152 -10.25 2.36 5.63
CA ILE A 152 -10.36 3.79 5.97
C ILE A 152 -11.58 4.40 5.26
N GLY A 153 -11.80 4.06 3.98
CA GLY A 153 -12.93 4.54 3.20
C GLY A 153 -14.27 4.14 3.82
N ALA A 154 -14.44 2.87 4.22
CA ALA A 154 -15.65 2.39 4.89
C ALA A 154 -15.89 3.11 6.23
N LEU A 155 -14.81 3.32 7.02
CA LEU A 155 -14.92 4.05 8.28
C LEU A 155 -15.30 5.52 8.08
N LEU A 156 -14.79 6.17 7.05
CA LEU A 156 -15.11 7.57 6.74
C LEU A 156 -16.51 7.73 6.12
N ALA A 157 -17.01 6.71 5.40
CA ALA A 157 -18.36 6.66 4.85
C ALA A 157 -19.44 6.37 5.91
N ASP A 158 -19.06 5.89 7.09
CA ASP A 158 -20.00 5.71 8.19
C ASP A 158 -20.49 7.06 8.73
N GLU A 159 -21.77 7.37 8.51
CA GLU A 159 -22.41 8.63 8.91
C GLU A 159 -22.82 8.69 10.39
N THR A 160 -22.57 7.62 11.15
CA THR A 160 -22.97 7.54 12.57
C THR A 160 -22.29 8.61 13.41
N ASP A 161 -23.09 9.43 14.10
CA ASP A 161 -22.59 10.37 15.12
C ASP A 161 -22.45 9.64 16.48
N TYR A 162 -21.33 9.00 16.66
CA TYR A 162 -21.01 8.27 17.88
C TYR A 162 -20.98 9.16 19.14
N LYS A 163 -20.61 10.43 18.99
CA LYS A 163 -20.63 11.39 20.10
C LYS A 163 -22.06 11.71 20.53
N ALA A 164 -22.97 11.86 19.58
CA ALA A 164 -24.40 12.04 19.86
C ALA A 164 -24.99 10.78 20.50
N LEU A 165 -24.63 9.56 20.01
CA LEU A 165 -25.06 8.30 20.64
C LEU A 165 -24.66 8.22 22.11
N ILE A 166 -23.41 8.54 22.46
CA ILE A 166 -22.94 8.54 23.85
C ILE A 166 -23.73 9.53 24.69
N LYS A 167 -24.02 10.73 24.17
CA LYS A 167 -24.70 11.79 24.89
C LYS A 167 -26.19 11.46 25.11
N ASN A 168 -26.86 10.90 24.09
CA ASN A 168 -28.29 10.70 24.08
C ASN A 168 -28.72 9.36 24.73
N ASN A 169 -27.78 8.46 25.03
CA ASN A 169 -28.05 7.15 25.66
C ASN A 169 -27.24 6.98 26.95
N PRO A 170 -27.56 7.73 28.03
CA PRO A 170 -26.79 7.67 29.27
C PRO A 170 -26.88 6.28 29.94
N ASP A 171 -27.98 5.55 29.69
CA ASP A 171 -28.25 4.23 30.27
C ASP A 171 -27.72 3.05 29.43
N ALA A 172 -27.03 3.34 28.31
CA ALA A 172 -26.40 2.31 27.51
C ALA A 172 -25.30 1.57 28.30
N SER A 173 -25.12 0.29 27.96
CA SER A 173 -24.12 -0.53 28.65
C SER A 173 -22.70 0.02 28.50
N ALA A 174 -21.84 -0.28 29.48
CA ALA A 174 -20.43 0.13 29.41
C ALA A 174 -19.74 -0.34 28.13
N LYS A 175 -20.11 -1.51 27.59
CA LYS A 175 -19.59 -2.07 26.34
C LYS A 175 -19.99 -1.24 25.13
N GLU A 176 -21.25 -0.84 25.04
CA GLU A 176 -21.75 0.01 23.94
C GLU A 176 -21.09 1.40 23.98
N ARG A 177 -21.02 2.02 25.14
CA ARG A 177 -20.40 3.33 25.32
C ARG A 177 -18.89 3.29 24.97
N SER A 178 -18.18 2.22 25.38
CA SER A 178 -16.79 1.99 25.00
C SER A 178 -16.64 1.86 23.48
N HIS A 179 -17.47 1.03 22.85
CA HIS A 179 -17.48 0.87 21.40
C HIS A 179 -17.70 2.20 20.65
N TRP A 180 -18.69 3.00 21.09
CA TRP A 180 -18.94 4.30 20.46
C TRP A 180 -17.78 5.28 20.67
N GLY A 181 -17.12 5.24 21.84
CA GLY A 181 -15.93 6.02 22.11
C GLY A 181 -14.78 5.66 21.17
N ASP A 182 -14.51 4.36 21.03
CA ASP A 182 -13.49 3.83 20.13
C ASP A 182 -13.75 4.24 18.67
N MET A 183 -14.98 4.03 18.18
CA MET A 183 -15.35 4.40 16.82
C MET A 183 -15.25 5.90 16.57
N HIS A 184 -15.63 6.73 17.55
CA HIS A 184 -15.45 8.18 17.45
C HIS A 184 -13.97 8.58 17.31
N GLY A 185 -13.11 7.97 18.12
CA GLY A 185 -11.65 8.18 18.07
C GLY A 185 -11.05 7.72 16.75
N LEU A 186 -11.38 6.51 16.30
CA LEU A 186 -10.91 5.96 15.02
C LEU A 186 -11.32 6.83 13.82
N LYS A 187 -12.55 7.37 13.80
CA LYS A 187 -12.98 8.31 12.74
C LYS A 187 -12.16 9.61 12.73
N ALA A 188 -11.73 10.09 13.89
CA ALA A 188 -10.86 11.26 13.97
C ALA A 188 -9.46 10.97 13.42
N LEU A 189 -8.87 9.82 13.79
CA LEU A 189 -7.59 9.35 13.26
C LEU A 189 -7.68 9.11 11.74
N ALA A 190 -8.75 8.45 11.28
CA ALA A 190 -8.96 8.14 9.87
C ALA A 190 -8.94 9.39 8.98
N ARG A 191 -9.55 10.50 9.42
CA ARG A 191 -9.50 11.76 8.67
C ARG A 191 -8.08 12.31 8.54
N SER A 192 -7.25 12.16 9.57
CA SER A 192 -5.86 12.62 9.54
C SER A 192 -5.00 11.75 8.62
N VAL A 193 -5.11 10.43 8.78
CA VAL A 193 -4.38 9.46 7.96
C VAL A 193 -4.80 9.57 6.50
N ASN A 194 -6.10 9.71 6.20
CA ASN A 194 -6.55 9.86 4.82
C ASN A 194 -5.94 11.09 4.14
N ARG A 195 -5.84 12.24 4.83
CA ARG A 195 -5.15 13.42 4.26
C ARG A 195 -3.68 13.15 3.97
N ASN A 196 -3.00 12.36 4.82
CA ASN A 196 -1.62 11.95 4.55
C ASN A 196 -1.57 11.05 3.31
N LEU A 197 -2.43 10.05 3.21
CA LEU A 197 -2.50 9.15 2.04
C LEU A 197 -2.83 9.91 0.75
N ASP A 198 -3.76 10.86 0.77
CA ASP A 198 -4.08 11.71 -0.38
C ASP A 198 -2.87 12.55 -0.84
N SER A 199 -2.08 13.06 0.11
CA SER A 199 -0.84 13.78 -0.18
C SER A 199 0.22 12.86 -0.80
N VAL A 200 0.37 11.66 -0.26
CA VAL A 200 1.27 10.62 -0.80
C VAL A 200 0.85 10.23 -2.21
N PHE A 201 -0.42 9.93 -2.43
CA PHE A 201 -0.98 9.60 -3.74
C PHE A 201 -0.68 10.72 -4.75
N SER A 202 -0.98 11.97 -4.38
CA SER A 202 -0.68 13.13 -5.23
C SER A 202 0.80 13.30 -5.52
N THR A 203 1.69 12.84 -4.65
CA THR A 203 3.14 12.90 -4.85
C THR A 203 3.62 11.77 -5.77
N LEU A 204 3.07 10.57 -5.60
CA LEU A 204 3.45 9.39 -6.37
C LEU A 204 3.01 9.48 -7.84
N PHE A 205 1.85 10.09 -8.14
CA PHE A 205 1.21 10.03 -9.46
C PHE A 205 1.09 11.39 -10.17
N LYS A 206 2.05 12.28 -9.89
CA LYS A 206 2.21 13.57 -10.59
C LYS A 206 2.84 13.40 -11.95
#